data_636abd1d849194f9af91ba573bb9e364
#
_entry.id   636abd1d849194f9af91ba573bb9e364
#
_cell.length_a   1.000
_cell.length_b   1.000
_cell.length_c   1.000
_cell.angle_alpha   90.00
_cell.angle_beta   90.00
_cell.angle_gamma   90.00
#
_symmetry.space_group_name_H-M   'P 1'
#
loop_
_entity.id
_entity.type
_entity.pdbx_description
1 polymer ?
#
loop_
_entity_poly.entity_id
_entity_poly.type
_entity_poly.pdbx_seq_one_letter_code
_entity_poly.pdbx_strand_id
1 'polypeptide(L)'
;MFVKVNRDEIIEGLQKSAGIIPAKTGAAFLRSIWLEAQEASLKIMSTDSSLEFCGEYPAQVMTPGRVGVQGRAFCDLVRNLPKGELSIKADPEGKNVLIEQGRRKYKLPANEPEWFQAFAPFPEGETVFWSGDFLHEVIEKIGFCISEEDSMEAIACQYLKPEQDAGGNVLDGDTFVHD
;
A
#
# COMPACT_ATOMS: atom_id res chain seq x y z
N MET A 1 -5.83 -12.27 -15.30
CA MET A 1 -4.57 -12.11 -14.53
C MET A 1 -4.14 -13.48 -13.98
N PHE A 2 -2.86 -13.80 -14.11
CA PHE A 2 -2.25 -14.96 -13.44
C PHE A 2 -0.80 -14.65 -13.09
N VAL A 3 -0.45 -14.75 -11.80
CA VAL A 3 0.84 -14.38 -11.26
C VAL A 3 1.28 -15.38 -10.17
N LYS A 4 2.58 -15.60 -10.07
CA LYS A 4 3.21 -16.32 -8.97
C LYS A 4 4.14 -15.37 -8.21
N VAL A 5 4.04 -15.39 -6.89
CA VAL A 5 4.80 -14.53 -5.99
C VAL A 5 5.27 -15.31 -4.77
N ASN A 6 6.32 -14.85 -4.13
CA ASN A 6 6.70 -15.37 -2.83
C ASN A 6 5.84 -14.69 -1.74
N ARG A 7 5.21 -15.51 -0.89
CA ARG A 7 4.40 -15.03 0.24
C ARG A 7 5.14 -14.03 1.13
N ASP A 8 6.41 -14.27 1.42
CA ASP A 8 7.18 -13.45 2.34
C ASP A 8 7.55 -12.08 1.75
N GLU A 9 7.61 -11.95 0.43
CA GLU A 9 7.86 -10.68 -0.25
C GLU A 9 6.65 -9.75 -0.24
N ILE A 10 5.43 -10.31 -0.29
CA ILE A 10 4.21 -9.51 -0.38
C ILE A 10 3.52 -9.25 0.96
N ILE A 11 3.87 -9.99 2.03
CA ILE A 11 3.13 -9.96 3.29
C ILE A 11 3.16 -8.58 3.97
N GLU A 12 4.29 -7.89 3.92
CA GLU A 12 4.42 -6.54 4.48
C GLU A 12 3.52 -5.54 3.75
N GLY A 13 3.53 -5.56 2.41
CA GLY A 13 2.66 -4.71 1.60
C GLY A 13 1.18 -4.98 1.83
N LEU A 14 0.81 -6.25 2.00
CA LEU A 14 -0.56 -6.60 2.35
C LEU A 14 -0.96 -6.10 3.74
N GLN A 15 -0.05 -6.11 4.71
CA GLN A 15 -0.31 -5.57 6.05
C GLN A 15 -0.49 -4.05 6.02
N LYS A 16 0.36 -3.32 5.29
CA LYS A 16 0.23 -1.88 5.05
C LYS A 16 -1.12 -1.56 4.38
N SER A 17 -1.46 -2.27 3.32
CA SER A 17 -2.75 -2.14 2.63
C SER A 17 -3.94 -2.39 3.55
N ALA A 18 -3.88 -3.43 4.40
CA ALA A 18 -4.95 -3.77 5.33
C ALA A 18 -5.17 -2.69 6.40
N GLY A 19 -4.12 -1.95 6.77
CA GLY A 19 -4.19 -0.81 7.70
C GLY A 19 -4.97 0.38 7.13
N ILE A 20 -4.95 0.56 5.82
CA ILE A 20 -5.64 1.66 5.12
C ILE A 20 -7.11 1.33 4.85
N ILE A 21 -7.42 0.08 4.54
CA ILE A 21 -8.78 -0.32 4.15
C ILE A 21 -9.78 -0.06 5.27
N PRO A 22 -10.90 0.67 5.00
CA PRO A 22 -11.94 0.95 5.99
C PRO A 22 -12.55 -0.32 6.59
N ALA A 23 -12.79 -0.31 7.90
CA ALA A 23 -13.26 -1.50 8.61
C ALA A 23 -14.71 -1.88 8.27
N LYS A 24 -15.60 -0.91 8.12
CA LYS A 24 -17.07 -1.16 8.06
C LYS A 24 -17.84 -0.28 7.08
N THR A 25 -17.27 0.79 6.57
CA THR A 25 -17.95 1.79 5.75
C THR A 25 -17.27 1.96 4.40
N GLY A 26 -17.96 2.54 3.45
CA GLY A 26 -17.42 2.87 2.14
C GLY A 26 -17.82 1.93 1.02
N ALA A 27 -17.57 2.38 -0.19
CA ALA A 27 -17.81 1.63 -1.42
C ALA A 27 -16.99 0.33 -1.46
N ALA A 28 -17.45 -0.63 -2.22
CA ALA A 28 -16.79 -1.95 -2.32
C ALA A 28 -15.32 -1.83 -2.76
N PHE A 29 -15.00 -0.86 -3.63
CA PHE A 29 -13.63 -0.64 -4.10
C PHE A 29 -12.66 -0.19 -2.99
N LEU A 30 -13.12 0.61 -1.99
CA LEU A 30 -12.33 1.03 -0.83
C LEU A 30 -12.01 -0.12 0.13
N ARG A 31 -12.84 -1.16 0.14
CA ARG A 31 -12.61 -2.36 0.96
C ARG A 31 -11.78 -3.41 0.25
N SER A 32 -11.33 -3.10 -0.96
CA SER A 32 -10.56 -3.99 -1.80
C SER A 32 -9.08 -3.69 -1.74
N ILE A 33 -8.27 -4.73 -1.79
CA ILE A 33 -6.89 -4.64 -2.25
C ILE A 33 -6.91 -4.87 -3.75
N TRP A 34 -6.27 -4.01 -4.49
CA TRP A 34 -6.10 -4.10 -5.92
C TRP A 34 -4.75 -4.71 -6.26
N LEU A 35 -4.79 -5.76 -7.04
CA LEU A 35 -3.61 -6.49 -7.51
C LEU A 35 -3.46 -6.22 -9.00
N GLU A 36 -2.32 -5.73 -9.43
CA GLU A 36 -1.99 -5.52 -10.83
C GLU A 36 -0.68 -6.23 -11.17
N ALA A 37 -0.77 -7.19 -12.09
CA ALA A 37 0.37 -7.95 -12.57
C ALA A 37 0.82 -7.41 -13.94
N GLN A 38 2.05 -6.90 -14.01
CA GLN A 38 2.65 -6.37 -15.24
C GLN A 38 4.13 -6.75 -15.28
N GLU A 39 4.64 -7.02 -16.49
CA GLU A 39 6.05 -7.35 -16.71
C GLU A 39 6.57 -8.46 -15.79
N ALA A 40 7.37 -8.12 -14.80
CA ALA A 40 7.95 -9.03 -13.81
C ALA A 40 7.56 -8.64 -12.37
N SER A 41 6.48 -7.90 -12.19
CA SER A 41 6.07 -7.38 -10.88
C SER A 41 4.59 -7.55 -10.59
N LEU A 42 4.26 -7.55 -9.32
CA LEU A 42 2.90 -7.43 -8.78
C LEU A 42 2.80 -6.13 -7.99
N LYS A 43 1.94 -5.22 -8.44
CA LYS A 43 1.54 -4.05 -7.64
C LYS A 43 0.41 -4.42 -6.71
N ILE A 44 0.53 -3.97 -5.46
CA ILE A 44 -0.48 -4.07 -4.41
C ILE A 44 -0.91 -2.66 -4.07
N MET A 45 -2.19 -2.36 -4.23
CA MET A 45 -2.73 -1.01 -4.10
C MET A 45 -3.97 -1.01 -3.21
N SER A 46 -4.11 0.03 -2.39
CA SER A 46 -5.29 0.27 -1.57
C SER A 46 -5.46 1.76 -1.28
N THR A 47 -6.67 2.18 -0.98
CA THR A 47 -6.99 3.56 -0.60
C THR A 47 -8.21 3.60 0.31
N ASP A 48 -8.27 4.63 1.16
CA ASP A 48 -9.47 5.02 1.91
C ASP A 48 -10.09 6.33 1.39
N SER A 49 -9.60 6.84 0.25
CA SER A 49 -9.85 8.12 -0.40
C SER A 49 -8.98 9.28 0.09
N SER A 50 -8.38 9.21 1.26
CA SER A 50 -7.48 10.23 1.80
C SER A 50 -6.02 9.79 1.73
N LEU A 51 -5.78 8.49 1.87
CA LEU A 51 -4.48 7.87 1.82
C LEU A 51 -4.44 6.82 0.71
N GLU A 52 -3.38 6.81 -0.06
CA GLU A 52 -3.13 5.84 -1.11
C GLU A 52 -1.86 5.04 -0.81
N PHE A 53 -1.93 3.74 -0.97
CA PHE A 53 -0.77 2.85 -0.89
C PHE A 53 -0.57 2.14 -2.23
N CYS A 54 0.63 2.21 -2.75
CA CYS A 54 1.08 1.44 -3.91
C CYS A 54 2.45 0.84 -3.62
N GLY A 55 2.51 -0.48 -3.48
CA GLY A 55 3.76 -1.24 -3.33
C GLY A 55 3.98 -2.15 -4.54
N GLU A 56 5.22 -2.26 -4.99
CA GLU A 56 5.60 -3.10 -6.12
C GLU A 56 6.55 -4.21 -5.66
N TYR A 57 6.23 -5.45 -6.05
CA TYR A 57 6.91 -6.66 -5.56
C TYR A 57 7.33 -7.56 -6.73
N PRO A 58 8.50 -8.20 -6.66
CA PRO A 58 8.93 -9.14 -7.69
C PRO A 58 7.92 -10.27 -7.88
N ALA A 59 7.60 -10.59 -9.13
CA ALA A 59 6.62 -11.61 -9.45
C ALA A 59 6.89 -12.28 -10.79
N GLN A 60 6.52 -13.56 -10.91
CA GLN A 60 6.46 -14.23 -12.20
C GLN A 60 5.07 -14.05 -12.78
N VAL A 61 4.95 -13.16 -13.76
CA VAL A 61 3.68 -12.86 -14.42
C VAL A 61 3.47 -13.81 -15.61
N MET A 62 2.44 -14.65 -15.49
CA MET A 62 2.03 -15.58 -16.55
C MET A 62 0.99 -14.95 -17.49
N THR A 63 0.10 -14.13 -16.92
CA THR A 63 -0.90 -13.36 -17.67
C THR A 63 -1.09 -12.02 -16.97
N PRO A 64 -0.77 -10.90 -17.63
CA PRO A 64 -0.94 -9.58 -17.05
C PRO A 64 -2.42 -9.27 -16.81
N GLY A 65 -2.68 -8.24 -16.01
CA GLY A 65 -4.03 -7.76 -15.73
C GLY A 65 -4.20 -7.27 -14.31
N ARG A 66 -5.41 -6.80 -14.00
CA ARG A 66 -5.77 -6.23 -12.71
C ARG A 66 -7.01 -6.92 -12.14
N VAL A 67 -7.08 -7.02 -10.82
CA VAL A 67 -8.25 -7.55 -10.11
C VAL A 67 -8.32 -6.96 -8.71
N GLY A 68 -9.52 -6.63 -8.23
CA GLY A 68 -9.77 -6.29 -6.85
C GLY A 68 -10.13 -7.54 -6.04
N VAL A 69 -9.62 -7.66 -4.83
CA VAL A 69 -9.97 -8.73 -3.89
C VAL A 69 -10.46 -8.13 -2.58
N GLN A 70 -11.32 -8.84 -1.86
CA GLN A 70 -11.74 -8.41 -0.53
C GLN A 70 -10.52 -8.34 0.40
N GLY A 71 -10.08 -7.12 0.74
CA GLY A 71 -8.76 -6.87 1.28
C GLY A 71 -8.46 -7.58 2.58
N ARG A 72 -9.36 -7.48 3.57
CA ARG A 72 -9.14 -8.14 4.88
C ARG A 72 -9.09 -9.66 4.76
N ALA A 73 -10.02 -10.25 4.01
CA ALA A 73 -10.05 -11.70 3.81
C ALA A 73 -8.78 -12.20 3.09
N PHE A 74 -8.30 -11.44 2.12
CA PHE A 74 -7.07 -11.77 1.40
C PHE A 74 -5.83 -11.65 2.29
N CYS A 75 -5.70 -10.55 3.06
CA CYS A 75 -4.61 -10.38 4.01
C CYS A 75 -4.58 -11.48 5.07
N ASP A 76 -5.73 -11.78 5.66
CA ASP A 76 -5.84 -12.84 6.68
C ASP A 76 -5.48 -14.21 6.11
N LEU A 77 -5.94 -14.49 4.90
CA LEU A 77 -5.60 -15.72 4.20
C LEU A 77 -4.08 -15.84 4.01
N VAL A 78 -3.44 -14.84 3.37
CA VAL A 78 -2.02 -14.88 3.06
C VAL A 78 -1.16 -14.90 4.33
N ARG A 79 -1.58 -14.20 5.38
CA ARG A 79 -0.90 -14.20 6.68
C ARG A 79 -0.83 -15.59 7.30
N ASN A 80 -1.91 -16.38 7.16
CA ASN A 80 -2.01 -17.73 7.72
C ASN A 80 -1.43 -18.83 6.81
N LEU A 81 -1.00 -18.50 5.60
CA LEU A 81 -0.31 -19.45 4.73
C LEU A 81 1.15 -19.64 5.16
N PRO A 82 1.74 -20.83 4.98
CA PRO A 82 3.16 -21.02 5.18
C PRO A 82 4.00 -20.21 4.19
N LYS A 83 5.29 -20.05 4.52
CA LYS A 83 6.28 -19.42 3.62
C LYS A 83 6.36 -20.14 2.28
N GLY A 84 6.66 -19.41 1.23
CA GLY A 84 6.91 -19.96 -0.10
C GLY A 84 6.04 -19.37 -1.21
N GLU A 85 6.10 -19.98 -2.37
CA GLU A 85 5.42 -19.51 -3.57
C GLU A 85 3.90 -19.63 -3.47
N LEU A 86 3.21 -18.57 -3.88
CA LEU A 86 1.77 -18.50 -4.08
C LEU A 86 1.45 -18.30 -5.56
N SER A 87 0.41 -18.92 -6.01
CA SER A 87 -0.20 -18.68 -7.31
C SER A 87 -1.52 -17.93 -7.11
N ILE A 88 -1.67 -16.80 -7.77
CA ILE A 88 -2.86 -15.92 -7.71
C ILE A 88 -3.42 -15.80 -9.12
N LYS A 89 -4.67 -16.21 -9.30
CA LYS A 89 -5.31 -16.25 -10.61
C LYS A 89 -6.72 -15.69 -10.54
N ALA A 90 -7.03 -14.66 -11.32
CA ALA A 90 -8.41 -14.25 -11.57
C ALA A 90 -9.08 -15.29 -12.49
N ASP A 91 -10.30 -15.70 -12.17
CA ASP A 91 -11.04 -16.58 -13.04
C ASP A 91 -11.43 -15.89 -14.36
N PRO A 92 -11.74 -16.64 -15.42
CA PRO A 92 -12.08 -16.05 -16.73
C PRO A 92 -13.33 -15.16 -16.70
N GLU A 93 -14.22 -15.39 -15.76
CA GLU A 93 -15.44 -14.59 -15.60
C GLU A 93 -15.24 -13.34 -14.73
N GLY A 94 -14.03 -13.15 -14.15
CA GLY A 94 -13.72 -12.00 -13.29
C GLY A 94 -14.40 -11.99 -11.92
N LYS A 95 -15.17 -13.04 -11.58
CA LYS A 95 -15.96 -13.09 -10.35
C LYS A 95 -15.19 -13.55 -9.12
N ASN A 96 -14.08 -14.22 -9.32
CA ASN A 96 -13.30 -14.81 -8.23
C ASN A 96 -11.80 -14.73 -8.49
N VAL A 97 -11.05 -14.72 -7.40
CA VAL A 97 -9.60 -14.94 -7.39
C VAL A 97 -9.33 -16.29 -6.74
N LEU A 98 -8.58 -17.13 -7.43
CA LEU A 98 -8.08 -18.40 -6.95
C LEU A 98 -6.67 -18.21 -6.41
N ILE A 99 -6.43 -18.64 -5.19
CA ILE A 99 -5.14 -18.61 -4.54
C ILE A 99 -4.73 -20.05 -4.27
N GLU A 100 -3.56 -20.45 -4.77
CA GLU A 100 -3.07 -21.81 -4.60
C GLU A 100 -1.67 -21.81 -3.98
N GLN A 101 -1.43 -22.72 -3.05
CA GLN A 101 -0.12 -23.00 -2.47
C GLN A 101 0.04 -24.50 -2.24
N GLY A 102 0.83 -25.15 -3.05
CA GLY A 102 0.96 -26.60 -3.03
C GLY A 102 -0.39 -27.29 -3.28
N ARG A 103 -0.88 -28.02 -2.27
CA ARG A 103 -2.19 -28.70 -2.37
C ARG A 103 -3.35 -27.85 -1.86
N ARG A 104 -3.09 -26.67 -1.29
CA ARG A 104 -4.11 -25.79 -0.74
C ARG A 104 -4.67 -24.89 -1.84
N LYS A 105 -6.00 -24.79 -1.87
CA LYS A 105 -6.72 -23.98 -2.84
C LYS A 105 -7.77 -23.17 -2.13
N TYR A 106 -7.80 -21.89 -2.44
CA TYR A 106 -8.75 -20.93 -1.87
C TYR A 106 -9.39 -20.13 -2.99
N LYS A 107 -10.62 -19.71 -2.75
CA LYS A 107 -11.40 -18.92 -3.68
C LYS A 107 -11.98 -17.73 -2.93
N LEU A 108 -11.67 -16.52 -3.39
CA LEU A 108 -12.22 -15.28 -2.84
C LEU A 108 -13.03 -14.56 -3.92
N PRO A 109 -14.09 -13.83 -3.54
CA PRO A 109 -14.78 -12.95 -4.46
C PRO A 109 -13.82 -11.91 -5.03
N ALA A 110 -13.97 -11.61 -6.32
CA ALA A 110 -13.22 -10.58 -7.04
C ALA A 110 -14.13 -9.38 -7.33
N ASN A 111 -13.51 -8.21 -7.44
CA ASN A 111 -14.11 -7.01 -8.00
C ASN A 111 -13.53 -6.77 -9.39
N GLU A 112 -14.38 -6.32 -10.29
CA GLU A 112 -14.03 -6.07 -11.68
C GLU A 112 -12.98 -4.96 -11.81
N PRO A 113 -12.04 -5.06 -12.77
CA PRO A 113 -10.98 -4.05 -12.98
C PRO A 113 -11.50 -2.63 -13.21
N GLU A 114 -12.68 -2.50 -13.80
CA GLU A 114 -13.34 -1.23 -14.12
C GLU A 114 -13.73 -0.43 -12.87
N TRP A 115 -13.84 -1.08 -11.72
CA TRP A 115 -14.13 -0.41 -10.44
C TRP A 115 -12.89 0.24 -9.82
N PHE A 116 -11.70 -0.05 -10.34
CA PHE A 116 -10.49 0.58 -9.88
C PHE A 116 -10.45 2.06 -10.28
N GLN A 117 -10.31 2.91 -9.30
CA GLN A 117 -10.01 4.32 -9.53
C GLN A 117 -8.50 4.51 -9.54
N ALA A 118 -7.98 5.02 -10.64
CA ALA A 118 -6.55 5.31 -10.74
C ALA A 118 -6.15 6.32 -9.66
N PHE A 119 -5.04 6.05 -8.99
CA PHE A 119 -4.46 6.98 -8.03
C PHE A 119 -4.00 8.26 -8.74
N ALA A 120 -4.02 9.36 -8.02
CA ALA A 120 -3.43 10.59 -8.51
C ALA A 120 -1.94 10.37 -8.84
N PRO A 121 -1.42 10.97 -9.91
CA PRO A 121 0.01 10.91 -10.17
C PRO A 121 0.76 11.55 -9.00
N PHE A 122 1.91 10.96 -8.65
CA PHE A 122 2.76 11.55 -7.62
C PHE A 122 3.15 12.97 -8.05
N PRO A 123 3.08 13.97 -7.15
CA PRO A 123 3.41 15.34 -7.52
C PRO A 123 4.83 15.46 -8.09
N GLU A 124 4.96 16.16 -9.21
CA GLU A 124 6.26 16.55 -9.74
C GLU A 124 6.77 17.76 -8.94
N GLY A 125 8.02 17.73 -8.52
CA GLY A 125 8.63 18.81 -7.75
C GLY A 125 9.99 18.44 -7.19
N GLU A 126 10.58 19.35 -6.43
CA GLU A 126 11.82 19.10 -5.72
C GLU A 126 11.59 18.03 -4.66
N THR A 127 12.49 17.06 -4.60
CA THR A 127 12.43 15.94 -3.69
C THR A 127 13.41 16.14 -2.53
N VAL A 128 12.91 16.04 -1.31
CA VAL A 128 13.72 16.01 -0.10
C VAL A 128 13.91 14.56 0.31
N PHE A 129 15.16 14.14 0.48
CA PHE A 129 15.49 12.79 0.93
C PHE A 129 15.77 12.80 2.42
N TRP A 130 14.97 12.07 3.19
CA TRP A 130 15.21 11.79 4.60
C TRP A 130 15.33 10.28 4.81
N SER A 131 16.15 9.89 5.78
CA SER A 131 16.18 8.49 6.18
C SER A 131 14.84 8.10 6.85
N GLY A 132 14.42 6.85 6.66
CA GLY A 132 13.20 6.36 7.31
C GLY A 132 13.32 6.40 8.84
N ASP A 133 14.51 6.14 9.39
CA ASP A 133 14.77 6.19 10.83
C ASP A 133 14.63 7.61 11.38
N PHE A 134 15.17 8.62 10.68
CA PHE A 134 15.02 10.03 11.06
C PHE A 134 13.54 10.45 11.07
N LEU A 135 12.82 10.13 9.99
CA LEU A 135 11.40 10.48 9.90
C LEU A 135 10.58 9.79 11.00
N HIS A 136 10.89 8.53 11.29
CA HIS A 136 10.24 7.78 12.38
C HIS A 136 10.52 8.45 13.74
N GLU A 137 11.76 8.80 14.03
CA GLU A 137 12.14 9.47 15.28
C GLU A 137 11.43 10.82 15.45
N VAL A 138 11.34 11.63 14.38
CA VAL A 138 10.62 12.91 14.41
C VAL A 138 9.14 12.69 14.70
N ILE A 139 8.49 11.75 14.02
CA ILE A 139 7.07 11.43 14.21
C ILE A 139 6.81 10.95 15.66
N GLU A 140 7.66 10.08 16.18
CA GLU A 140 7.55 9.57 17.57
C GLU A 140 7.69 10.70 18.60
N LYS A 141 8.63 11.62 18.38
CA LYS A 141 8.91 12.73 19.32
C LYS A 141 7.79 13.76 19.40
N ILE A 142 7.06 14.01 18.34
CA ILE A 142 6.06 15.08 18.28
C ILE A 142 4.63 14.59 18.04
N GLY A 143 4.45 13.31 17.70
CA GLY A 143 3.15 12.71 17.38
C GLY A 143 2.12 12.85 18.51
N PHE A 144 2.57 12.80 19.77
CA PHE A 144 1.69 12.97 20.92
C PHE A 144 1.10 14.39 21.09
N CYS A 145 1.65 15.39 20.37
CA CYS A 145 1.12 16.75 20.36
C CYS A 145 -0.01 16.97 19.36
N ILE A 146 -0.28 15.97 18.49
CA ILE A 146 -1.32 16.06 17.47
C ILE A 146 -2.67 15.83 18.12
N SER A 147 -3.65 16.70 17.81
CA SER A 147 -5.01 16.53 18.28
C SER A 147 -5.71 15.37 17.58
N GLU A 148 -6.47 14.59 18.34
CA GLU A 148 -7.37 13.56 17.79
C GLU A 148 -8.75 14.13 17.38
N GLU A 149 -8.96 15.45 17.56
CA GLU A 149 -10.22 16.10 17.19
C GLU A 149 -10.27 16.44 15.70
N ASP A 150 -11.13 15.76 14.96
CA ASP A 150 -11.33 15.93 13.50
C ASP A 150 -11.83 17.32 13.10
N SER A 151 -12.28 18.15 14.06
CA SER A 151 -12.89 19.45 13.78
C SER A 151 -11.90 20.57 13.48
N MET A 152 -10.60 20.38 13.73
CA MET A 152 -9.55 21.37 13.52
C MET A 152 -8.35 20.78 12.81
N GLU A 153 -8.44 20.68 11.48
CA GLU A 153 -7.40 20.06 10.62
C GLU A 153 -5.99 20.62 10.89
N ALA A 154 -5.87 21.91 11.21
CA ALA A 154 -4.56 22.55 11.42
C ALA A 154 -3.81 22.02 12.65
N ILE A 155 -4.50 21.55 13.69
CA ILE A 155 -3.87 20.97 14.89
C ILE A 155 -3.81 19.44 14.85
N ALA A 156 -4.43 18.82 13.87
CA ALA A 156 -4.37 17.39 13.61
C ALA A 156 -3.21 17.01 12.65
N CYS A 157 -2.28 17.94 12.39
CA CYS A 157 -1.17 17.76 11.46
C CYS A 157 0.18 18.02 12.11
N GLN A 158 1.21 17.38 11.58
CA GLN A 158 2.60 17.78 11.78
C GLN A 158 3.03 18.68 10.63
N TYR A 159 3.66 19.80 10.95
CA TYR A 159 4.20 20.72 9.95
C TYR A 159 5.66 20.37 9.69
N LEU A 160 5.96 19.94 8.46
CA LEU A 160 7.31 19.66 8.00
C LEU A 160 7.78 20.81 7.11
N LYS A 161 8.83 21.53 7.55
CA LYS A 161 9.43 22.60 6.78
C LYS A 161 10.91 22.28 6.54
N PRO A 162 11.33 21.96 5.31
CA PRO A 162 12.73 21.84 5.01
C PRO A 162 13.43 23.21 5.13
N GLU A 163 14.54 23.26 5.83
CA GLU A 163 15.37 24.45 5.88
C GLU A 163 16.28 24.52 4.65
N GLN A 164 16.57 25.74 4.22
CA GLN A 164 17.46 26.01 3.09
C GLN A 164 18.74 26.67 3.60
N ASP A 165 19.87 26.32 3.02
CA ASP A 165 21.12 27.05 3.25
C ASP A 165 21.06 28.46 2.64
N ALA A 166 22.09 29.25 2.87
CA ALA A 166 22.22 30.62 2.31
C ALA A 166 22.29 30.64 0.76
N GLY A 167 22.47 29.50 0.12
CA GLY A 167 22.47 29.30 -1.32
C GLY A 167 21.10 28.84 -1.88
N GLY A 168 20.11 28.59 -1.01
CA GLY A 168 18.79 28.11 -1.40
C GLY A 168 18.68 26.59 -1.56
N ASN A 169 19.72 25.82 -1.22
CA ASN A 169 19.67 24.36 -1.25
C ASN A 169 18.98 23.84 0.01
N VAL A 170 18.12 22.85 -0.15
CA VAL A 170 17.50 22.18 0.98
C VAL A 170 18.57 21.44 1.78
N LEU A 171 18.63 21.70 3.09
CA LEU A 171 19.54 21.00 3.98
C LEU A 171 19.07 19.55 4.14
N ASP A 172 19.99 18.62 3.97
CA ASP A 172 19.76 17.21 4.20
C ASP A 172 19.46 16.96 5.68
N GLY A 173 18.51 16.08 5.98
CA GLY A 173 18.01 15.83 7.33
C GLY A 173 19.06 15.42 8.38
N ASP A 174 20.27 15.10 7.96
CA ASP A 174 21.40 14.78 8.84
C ASP A 174 22.09 16.03 9.43
N THR A 175 21.65 17.25 9.05
CA THR A 175 22.30 18.51 9.41
C THR A 175 21.51 19.32 10.45
N PHE A 176 20.59 18.73 11.20
CA PHE A 176 19.94 19.43 12.30
C PHE A 176 20.92 19.64 13.46
N VAL A 177 21.50 20.82 13.51
CA VAL A 177 22.22 21.31 14.68
C VAL A 177 21.15 21.69 15.73
N HIS A 178 21.15 21.00 16.85
CA HIS A 178 20.40 21.44 18.02
C HIS A 178 21.04 22.69 18.58
N ASP A 179 20.35 23.82 18.51
CA ASP A 179 20.57 24.95 19.41
C ASP A 179 19.75 24.76 20.70
#